data_71b91ef823e591c4926dd2934e933560
#
_entry.id   71b91ef823e591c4926dd2934e933560
#
_cell.length_a   1.000
_cell.length_b   1.000
_cell.length_c   1.000
_cell.angle_alpha   90.00
_cell.angle_beta   90.00
_cell.angle_gamma   90.00
#
_symmetry.space_group_name_H-M   'P 1'
#
loop_
_entity.id
_entity.type
_entity.pdbx_description
1 polymer ?
#
loop_
_entity_poly.entity_id
_entity_poly.type
_entity_poly.pdbx_seq_one_letter_code
_entity_poly.pdbx_strand_id
1 'polypeptide(L)'
;MKKIPRIAAIVLAVTLLLMSLAGCSAADGKTHLTFQIWDVAQRDGMQAICDAYTAQNPDVVIEVQVTSWNEYWTKLEAAAESNTMPDIFWMHTNQILYYA
;
A
#
# COMPACT_ATOMS: atom_id res chain seq x y z
N MET A 1 44.18 -21.79 -9.20
CA MET A 1 42.81 -21.69 -8.72
C MET A 1 42.80 -22.11 -7.24
N LYS A 2 42.41 -21.19 -6.35
CA LYS A 2 42.25 -21.53 -4.91
C LYS A 2 40.97 -22.35 -4.76
N LYS A 3 41.10 -23.57 -4.30
CA LYS A 3 39.93 -24.42 -3.96
C LYS A 3 39.20 -23.80 -2.79
N ILE A 4 37.99 -23.34 -2.99
CA ILE A 4 37.13 -22.89 -1.87
C ILE A 4 36.88 -24.10 -0.98
N PRO A 5 37.22 -24.04 0.34
CA PRO A 5 37.00 -25.17 1.21
C PRO A 5 35.50 -25.49 1.29
N ARG A 6 35.15 -26.75 1.22
CA ARG A 6 33.74 -27.21 1.25
C ARG A 6 32.94 -26.60 2.40
N ILE A 7 33.60 -26.30 3.52
CA ILE A 7 32.99 -25.62 4.67
C ILE A 7 32.56 -24.20 4.34
N ALA A 8 33.32 -23.42 3.57
CA ALA A 8 32.98 -22.07 3.17
C ALA A 8 31.75 -22.05 2.22
N ALA A 9 31.66 -23.04 1.33
CA ALA A 9 30.50 -23.18 0.44
C ALA A 9 29.22 -23.55 1.20
N ILE A 10 29.33 -24.39 2.23
CA ILE A 10 28.20 -24.77 3.10
C ILE A 10 27.75 -23.58 3.94
N VAL A 11 28.67 -22.82 4.54
CA VAL A 11 28.35 -21.61 5.32
C VAL A 11 27.67 -20.55 4.45
N LEU A 12 28.14 -20.35 3.21
CA LEU A 12 27.53 -19.41 2.27
C LEU A 12 26.12 -19.85 1.85
N ALA A 13 25.90 -21.14 1.63
CA ALA A 13 24.58 -21.68 1.30
C ALA A 13 23.59 -21.57 2.46
N VAL A 14 24.03 -21.78 3.70
CA VAL A 14 23.19 -21.65 4.89
C VAL A 14 22.83 -20.19 5.16
N THR A 15 23.78 -19.24 4.97
CA THR A 15 23.50 -17.81 5.12
C THR A 15 22.53 -17.29 4.05
N LEU A 16 22.63 -17.73 2.80
CA LEU A 16 21.66 -17.41 1.75
C LEU A 16 20.27 -17.99 2.03
N LEU A 17 20.20 -19.18 2.59
CA LEU A 17 18.92 -19.83 2.95
C LEU A 17 18.24 -19.13 4.15
N LEU A 18 19.01 -18.60 5.12
CA LEU A 18 18.49 -17.85 6.25
C LEU A 18 18.01 -16.44 5.86
N MET A 19 18.58 -15.82 4.84
CA MET A 19 18.12 -14.53 4.32
C MET A 19 16.79 -14.63 3.56
N SER A 20 16.43 -15.78 3.03
CA SER A 20 15.14 -15.97 2.35
C SER A 20 13.94 -16.12 3.32
N LEU A 21 14.18 -16.35 4.62
CA LEU A 21 13.12 -16.42 5.63
C LEU A 21 12.79 -15.07 6.28
N ALA A 22 13.59 -14.02 6.05
CA ALA A 22 13.34 -12.69 6.63
C ALA A 22 12.34 -11.83 5.82
N GLY A 23 11.77 -12.35 4.76
CA GLY A 23 10.84 -11.66 3.86
C GLY A 23 9.36 -11.91 4.09
N CYS A 24 8.96 -12.64 5.11
CA CYS A 24 7.57 -12.72 5.54
C CYS A 24 7.25 -11.53 6.46
N SER A 25 6.87 -10.39 5.89
CA SER A 25 5.96 -9.48 6.56
C SER A 25 4.76 -10.32 7.01
N ALA A 26 4.60 -10.53 8.31
CA ALA A 26 3.47 -11.29 8.81
C ALA A 26 2.19 -10.57 8.37
N ALA A 27 1.46 -11.14 7.40
CA ALA A 27 0.14 -10.65 7.06
C ALA A 27 -0.71 -10.75 8.33
N ASP A 28 -1.29 -9.62 8.80
CA ASP A 28 -2.12 -9.57 10.00
C ASP A 28 -3.48 -10.27 9.82
N GLY A 29 -3.72 -10.85 8.64
CA GLY A 29 -4.97 -11.52 8.25
C GLY A 29 -6.11 -10.55 7.94
N LYS A 30 -5.83 -9.23 7.89
CA LYS A 30 -6.83 -8.19 7.63
C LYS A 30 -6.84 -7.76 6.17
N THR A 31 -7.95 -7.23 5.73
CA THR A 31 -8.09 -6.52 4.46
C THR A 31 -7.66 -5.07 4.65
N HIS A 32 -6.60 -4.65 3.98
CA HIS A 32 -6.12 -3.29 3.99
C HIS A 32 -6.59 -2.56 2.74
N LEU A 33 -7.33 -1.46 2.95
CA LEU A 33 -7.86 -0.61 1.88
C LEU A 33 -7.21 0.77 1.95
N THR A 34 -7.01 1.38 0.80
CA THR A 34 -6.51 2.75 0.66
C THR A 34 -7.64 3.70 0.29
N PHE A 35 -7.70 4.85 0.95
CA PHE A 35 -8.66 5.91 0.66
C PHE A 35 -7.93 7.21 0.29
N GLN A 36 -7.96 7.57 -0.97
CA GLN A 36 -7.26 8.74 -1.49
C GLN A 36 -8.15 9.98 -1.48
N ILE A 37 -7.66 11.05 -0.87
CA ILE A 37 -8.32 12.36 -0.81
C ILE A 37 -7.36 13.49 -1.21
N TRP A 38 -7.87 14.70 -1.46
CA TRP A 38 -7.03 15.86 -1.86
C TRP A 38 -6.92 16.96 -0.80
N ASP A 39 -7.66 16.88 0.30
CA ASP A 39 -7.69 17.94 1.33
C ASP A 39 -7.05 17.47 2.63
N VAL A 40 -5.89 18.04 2.93
CA VAL A 40 -5.14 17.73 4.16
C VAL A 40 -5.91 18.11 5.43
N ALA A 41 -6.73 19.18 5.38
CA ALA A 41 -7.51 19.63 6.53
C ALA A 41 -8.63 18.63 6.91
N GLN A 42 -9.09 17.83 5.97
CA GLN A 42 -10.12 16.81 6.19
C GLN A 42 -9.55 15.42 6.51
N ARG A 43 -8.24 15.24 6.39
CA ARG A 43 -7.61 13.93 6.56
C ARG A 43 -7.95 13.27 7.89
N ASP A 44 -7.81 13.99 9.00
CA ASP A 44 -8.01 13.40 10.34
C ASP A 44 -9.48 13.06 10.59
N GLY A 45 -10.41 13.88 10.10
CA GLY A 45 -11.84 13.59 10.15
C GLY A 45 -12.22 12.36 9.31
N MET A 46 -11.69 12.24 8.10
CA MET A 46 -11.91 11.07 7.26
C MET A 46 -11.29 9.81 7.87
N GLN A 47 -10.08 9.90 8.45
CA GLN A 47 -9.47 8.77 9.14
C GLN A 47 -10.30 8.33 10.35
N ALA A 48 -10.83 9.25 11.14
CA ALA A 48 -11.70 8.91 12.28
C ALA A 48 -12.98 8.17 11.85
N ILE A 49 -13.57 8.52 10.70
CA ILE A 49 -14.70 7.79 10.12
C ILE A 49 -14.28 6.38 9.71
N CYS A 50 -13.13 6.22 9.07
CA CYS A 50 -12.59 4.92 8.68
C CYS A 50 -12.29 4.04 9.91
N ASP A 51 -11.73 4.62 10.95
CA ASP A 51 -11.44 3.92 12.21
C ASP A 51 -12.72 3.48 12.92
N ALA A 52 -13.79 4.28 12.87
CA ALA A 52 -15.11 3.90 13.38
C ALA A 52 -15.72 2.72 12.59
N TYR A 53 -15.50 2.67 11.29
CA TYR A 53 -15.88 1.51 10.48
C TYR A 53 -15.06 0.26 10.87
N THR A 54 -13.75 0.40 11.05
CA THR A 54 -12.87 -0.69 11.49
C THR A 54 -13.27 -1.21 12.88
N ALA A 55 -13.73 -0.35 13.79
CA ALA A 55 -14.20 -0.77 15.10
C ALA A 55 -15.41 -1.73 15.02
N GLN A 56 -16.25 -1.60 14.00
CA GLN A 56 -17.38 -2.48 13.73
C GLN A 56 -17.03 -3.65 12.81
N ASN A 57 -15.94 -3.53 12.05
CA ASN A 57 -15.47 -4.51 11.09
C ASN A 57 -13.96 -4.73 11.28
N PRO A 58 -13.53 -5.42 12.35
CA PRO A 58 -12.14 -5.48 12.78
C PRO A 58 -11.19 -6.16 11.77
N ASP A 59 -11.73 -6.88 10.79
CA ASP A 59 -10.96 -7.51 9.71
C ASP A 59 -10.65 -6.55 8.54
N VAL A 60 -11.15 -5.29 8.60
CA VAL A 60 -10.93 -4.28 7.57
C VAL A 60 -10.23 -3.07 8.18
N VAL A 61 -9.14 -2.64 7.56
CA VAL A 61 -8.41 -1.42 7.91
C VAL A 61 -8.39 -0.50 6.71
N ILE A 62 -8.76 0.77 6.90
CA ILE A 62 -8.79 1.77 5.83
C ILE A 62 -7.81 2.88 6.17
N GLU A 63 -6.82 3.10 5.31
CA GLU A 63 -5.83 4.16 5.44
C GLU A 63 -6.16 5.33 4.54
N VAL A 64 -6.35 6.52 5.12
CA VAL A 64 -6.57 7.76 4.37
C VAL A 64 -5.24 8.35 3.93
N GLN A 65 -5.06 8.47 2.62
CA GLN A 65 -3.89 9.06 1.96
C GLN A 65 -4.26 10.39 1.32
N VAL A 66 -3.39 11.39 1.45
CA VAL A 66 -3.61 12.72 0.90
C VAL A 66 -2.65 13.00 -0.25
N THR A 67 -3.17 13.48 -1.36
CA THR A 67 -2.39 14.06 -2.45
C THR A 67 -2.97 15.44 -2.75
N SER A 68 -2.12 16.46 -2.91
CA SER A 68 -2.57 17.83 -3.19
C SER A 68 -3.43 17.88 -4.45
N TRP A 69 -4.38 18.83 -4.51
CA TRP A 69 -5.30 18.99 -5.64
C TRP A 69 -4.61 18.99 -7.01
N ASN A 70 -3.48 19.72 -7.12
CA ASN A 70 -2.75 19.83 -8.40
C ASN A 70 -2.13 18.53 -8.88
N GLU A 71 -1.76 17.64 -7.95
CA GLU A 71 -1.12 16.36 -8.25
C GLU A 71 -2.12 15.20 -8.28
N TYR A 72 -3.28 15.39 -7.67
CA TYR A 72 -4.27 14.35 -7.44
C TYR A 72 -4.69 13.66 -8.75
N TRP A 73 -5.06 14.44 -9.75
CA TRP A 73 -5.57 13.92 -11.02
C TRP A 73 -4.47 13.26 -11.85
N THR A 74 -3.28 13.85 -11.91
CA THR A 74 -2.13 13.24 -12.59
C THR A 74 -1.76 11.89 -11.96
N LYS A 75 -1.77 11.82 -10.63
CA LYS A 75 -1.47 10.59 -9.90
C LYS A 75 -2.56 9.54 -10.07
N LEU A 76 -3.82 9.95 -10.05
CA LEU A 76 -4.95 9.05 -10.25
C LEU A 76 -4.97 8.47 -11.67
N GLU A 77 -4.69 9.29 -12.70
CA GLU A 77 -4.58 8.86 -14.08
C GLU A 77 -3.44 7.83 -14.26
N ALA A 78 -2.26 8.12 -13.72
CA ALA A 78 -1.14 7.18 -13.75
C ALA A 78 -1.45 5.86 -13.01
N ALA A 79 -2.20 5.92 -11.91
CA ALA A 79 -2.65 4.74 -11.19
C ALA A 79 -3.67 3.92 -12.00
N ALA A 80 -4.56 4.56 -12.74
CA ALA A 80 -5.51 3.89 -13.63
C ALA A 80 -4.78 3.15 -14.77
N GLU A 81 -3.78 3.80 -15.39
CA GLU A 81 -2.97 3.20 -16.46
C GLU A 81 -2.14 1.99 -15.98
N SER A 82 -1.66 2.04 -14.74
CA SER A 82 -0.83 0.99 -14.14
C SER A 82 -1.60 -0.09 -13.38
N ASN A 83 -2.94 -0.02 -13.32
CA ASN A 83 -3.79 -0.90 -12.50
C ASN A 83 -3.44 -0.86 -11.00
N THR A 84 -3.07 0.30 -10.49
CA THR A 84 -2.73 0.55 -9.08
C THR A 84 -3.65 1.58 -8.43
N MET A 85 -4.90 1.67 -8.90
CA MET A 85 -5.90 2.56 -8.34
C MET A 85 -6.07 2.34 -6.82
N PRO A 86 -6.27 3.41 -6.04
CA PRO A 86 -6.71 3.26 -4.66
C PRO A 86 -8.08 2.57 -4.61
N ASP A 87 -8.37 1.89 -3.51
CA ASP A 87 -9.63 1.16 -3.33
C ASP A 87 -10.82 2.12 -3.22
N ILE A 88 -10.61 3.26 -2.56
CA ILE A 88 -11.57 4.33 -2.39
C ILE A 88 -10.90 5.65 -2.77
N PHE A 89 -11.59 6.51 -3.48
CA PHE A 89 -11.05 7.82 -3.84
C PHE A 89 -12.15 8.85 -4.04
N TRP A 90 -11.82 10.09 -3.75
CA TRP A 90 -12.72 11.21 -4.03
C TRP A 90 -12.78 11.49 -5.53
N MET A 91 -13.97 11.80 -6.01
CA MET A 91 -14.21 12.19 -7.39
C MET A 91 -14.86 13.57 -7.45
N HIS A 92 -14.33 14.44 -8.28
CA HIS A 92 -14.94 15.73 -8.55
C HIS A 92 -15.80 15.67 -9.83
N THR A 93 -16.91 16.41 -9.85
CA THR A 93 -17.89 16.37 -10.94
C THR A 93 -17.33 16.73 -12.32
N ASN A 94 -16.33 17.61 -12.38
CA ASN A 94 -15.69 18.00 -13.65
C ASN A 94 -14.74 16.93 -14.21
N GLN A 95 -14.40 15.91 -13.42
CA GLN A 95 -13.48 14.84 -13.80
C GLN A 95 -14.19 13.50 -14.05
N ILE A 96 -15.43 13.36 -13.60
CA ILE A 96 -16.12 12.06 -13.58
C ILE A 96 -16.21 11.42 -14.98
N LEU A 97 -16.35 12.24 -16.05
CA LEU A 97 -16.46 11.74 -17.43
C LEU A 97 -15.17 11.10 -17.96
N TYR A 98 -14.01 11.37 -17.34
CA TYR A 98 -12.73 10.74 -17.71
C TYR A 98 -12.57 9.35 -17.10
N TYR A 99 -13.37 9.02 -16.06
CA TYR A 99 -13.26 7.77 -15.29
C TYR A 99 -14.52 6.90 -15.35
N ALA A 100 -15.56 7.33 -16.06
CA ALA A 100 -16.85 6.62 -16.18
C ALA A 100 -16.90 5.61 -17.33
#